data_71c170d7d4490654abf550e5e6979416
#
_entry.id   71c170d7d4490654abf550e5e6979416
#
_cell.length_a   1.000
_cell.length_b   1.000
_cell.length_c   1.000
_cell.angle_alpha   90.00
_cell.angle_beta   90.00
_cell.angle_gamma   90.00
#
_symmetry.space_group_name_H-M   'P 1'
#
loop_
_entity.id
_entity.type
_entity.pdbx_description
1 polymer ?
#
loop_
_entity_poly.entity_id
_entity_poly.type
_entity_poly.pdbx_seq_one_letter_code
_entity_poly.pdbx_strand_id
1 'polypeptide(L)'
;MRVDYDPGALGASAFYRLLTAVVVPRPIAWVSTLAADGATANLAPHSFFTVACTDPPIVQFTSVGRKDTLRNVEATGEFVVNLAPEQLFEQINATGVDFPAHQGEFDAVGIEREPSLRVAPPRVAASPVALECTLHSTLRIGASTLVLGEVVHAAVREDVIVDGHPDIRRLRPLSRLGRDEWGAVGEVRDLARIPYRDWPPS
;
A
#
# COMPACT_ATOMS: atom_id res chain seq x y z
N MET A 1 1.71 -14.78 -31.73
CA MET A 1 1.31 -13.45 -32.25
C MET A 1 1.27 -12.50 -31.08
N ARG A 2 1.77 -11.25 -31.20
CA ARG A 2 1.71 -10.17 -30.20
C ARG A 2 0.92 -9.01 -30.78
N VAL A 3 0.33 -8.20 -29.92
CA VAL A 3 -0.25 -6.91 -30.28
C VAL A 3 0.66 -5.84 -29.71
N ASP A 4 1.12 -4.92 -30.54
CA ASP A 4 2.02 -3.86 -30.16
C ASP A 4 1.23 -2.59 -29.85
N TYR A 5 1.61 -1.90 -28.77
CA TYR A 5 0.97 -0.67 -28.32
C TYR A 5 2.00 0.45 -28.21
N ASP A 6 1.76 1.55 -28.88
CA ASP A 6 2.56 2.77 -28.80
C ASP A 6 1.86 3.78 -27.86
N PRO A 7 2.59 4.35 -26.85
CA PRO A 7 1.98 5.29 -25.91
C PRO A 7 1.43 6.55 -26.57
N GLY A 8 2.11 7.05 -27.60
CA GLY A 8 1.71 8.25 -28.33
C GLY A 8 0.43 8.02 -29.15
N ALA A 9 0.30 6.84 -29.77
CA ALA A 9 -0.86 6.47 -30.56
C ALA A 9 -2.08 6.12 -29.70
N LEU A 10 -1.86 5.43 -28.57
CA LEU A 10 -2.95 4.97 -27.70
C LEU A 10 -3.50 6.09 -26.79
N GLY A 11 -2.66 7.08 -26.47
CA GLY A 11 -2.97 8.16 -25.54
C GLY A 11 -2.83 7.76 -24.05
N ALA A 12 -2.56 8.75 -23.21
CA ALA A 12 -2.15 8.55 -21.82
C ALA A 12 -3.13 7.73 -20.97
N SER A 13 -4.43 8.00 -21.08
CA SER A 13 -5.46 7.30 -20.28
C SER A 13 -5.59 5.81 -20.67
N ALA A 14 -5.54 5.50 -21.96
CA ALA A 14 -5.64 4.13 -22.42
C ALA A 14 -4.35 3.35 -22.12
N PHE A 15 -3.19 3.99 -22.26
CA PHE A 15 -1.92 3.37 -21.90
C PHE A 15 -1.78 3.15 -20.40
N TYR A 16 -2.28 4.07 -19.57
CA TYR A 16 -2.37 3.88 -18.12
C TYR A 16 -3.20 2.63 -17.77
N ARG A 17 -4.37 2.44 -18.40
CA ARG A 17 -5.18 1.23 -18.20
C ARG A 17 -4.45 -0.04 -18.60
N LEU A 18 -3.67 0.00 -19.70
CA LEU A 18 -2.82 -1.12 -20.10
C LEU A 18 -1.76 -1.42 -19.03
N LEU A 19 -1.02 -0.40 -18.56
CA LEU A 19 0.01 -0.57 -17.53
C LEU A 19 -0.56 -1.19 -16.27
N THR A 20 -1.70 -0.70 -15.79
CA THR A 20 -2.35 -1.24 -14.57
C THR A 20 -2.92 -2.64 -14.76
N ALA A 21 -3.15 -3.09 -15.99
CA ALA A 21 -3.60 -4.44 -16.30
C ALA A 21 -2.44 -5.46 -16.42
N VAL A 22 -1.22 -5.01 -16.74
CA VAL A 22 -0.08 -5.91 -16.94
C VAL A 22 0.94 -5.86 -15.79
N VAL A 23 0.97 -4.77 -15.02
CA VAL A 23 1.78 -4.65 -13.80
C VAL A 23 0.93 -5.13 -12.63
N VAL A 24 0.85 -6.45 -12.47
CA VAL A 24 -0.02 -7.14 -11.49
C VAL A 24 0.68 -8.38 -10.92
N PRO A 25 0.27 -8.87 -9.73
CA PRO A 25 -0.62 -8.24 -8.78
C PRO A 25 0.06 -7.06 -8.08
N ARG A 26 -0.69 -5.99 -7.80
CA ARG A 26 -0.15 -4.85 -7.04
C ARG A 26 -0.58 -4.93 -5.59
N PRO A 27 0.36 -4.96 -4.63
CA PRO A 27 0.01 -4.89 -3.21
C PRO A 27 -0.65 -3.54 -2.91
N ILE A 28 -1.45 -3.51 -1.84
CA ILE A 28 -2.17 -2.32 -1.41
C ILE A 28 -1.56 -1.81 -0.11
N ALA A 29 -1.01 -0.60 -0.13
CA ALA A 29 -0.77 0.17 1.09
C ALA A 29 -2.09 0.83 1.49
N TRP A 30 -2.70 0.40 2.59
CA TRP A 30 -3.86 1.06 3.19
C TRP A 30 -3.35 2.09 4.18
N VAL A 31 -3.17 3.32 3.67
CA VAL A 31 -2.41 4.37 4.36
C VAL A 31 -3.31 5.21 5.24
N SER A 32 -3.01 5.23 6.53
CA SER A 32 -3.61 6.17 7.49
C SER A 32 -2.69 7.36 7.74
N THR A 33 -3.29 8.54 7.84
CA THR A 33 -2.63 9.82 8.12
C THR A 33 -3.49 10.65 9.05
N LEU A 34 -2.91 11.69 9.66
CA LEU A 34 -3.65 12.74 10.36
C LEU A 34 -3.59 14.04 9.56
N ALA A 35 -4.70 14.77 9.55
CA ALA A 35 -4.70 16.15 9.06
C ALA A 35 -3.79 17.03 9.95
N ALA A 36 -3.34 18.17 9.42
CA ALA A 36 -2.43 19.07 10.14
C ALA A 36 -2.98 19.61 11.48
N ASP A 37 -4.31 19.58 11.65
CA ASP A 37 -4.99 19.95 12.89
C ASP A 37 -4.95 18.83 13.96
N GLY A 38 -4.46 17.65 13.61
CA GLY A 38 -4.38 16.48 14.48
C GLY A 38 -5.73 15.83 14.81
N ALA A 39 -6.84 16.28 14.23
CA ALA A 39 -8.19 15.84 14.57
C ALA A 39 -8.76 14.82 13.57
N THR A 40 -8.61 15.09 12.27
CA THR A 40 -9.19 14.25 11.23
C THR A 40 -8.21 13.14 10.81
N ALA A 41 -8.58 11.89 11.04
CA ALA A 41 -7.82 10.73 10.58
C ALA A 41 -8.32 10.29 9.21
N ASN A 42 -7.42 10.31 8.22
CA ASN A 42 -7.66 9.87 6.85
C ASN A 42 -7.17 8.43 6.65
N LEU A 43 -7.85 7.67 5.80
CA LEU A 43 -7.47 6.29 5.44
C LEU A 43 -7.77 6.02 3.97
N ALA A 44 -6.73 5.76 3.16
CA ALA A 44 -6.89 5.57 1.72
C ALA A 44 -6.05 4.42 1.16
N PRO A 45 -6.57 3.61 0.21
CA PRO A 45 -5.81 2.53 -0.42
C PRO A 45 -4.97 3.05 -1.59
N HIS A 46 -3.67 2.70 -1.58
CA HIS A 46 -2.72 3.00 -2.65
C HIS A 46 -2.13 1.71 -3.21
N SER A 47 -2.36 1.41 -4.49
CA SER A 47 -1.89 0.16 -5.12
C SER A 47 -0.59 0.29 -5.92
N PHE A 48 0.04 1.45 -5.95
CA PHE A 48 1.42 1.61 -6.41
C PHE A 48 2.33 1.63 -5.19
N PHE A 49 2.59 0.44 -4.64
CA PHE A 49 3.25 0.24 -3.35
C PHE A 49 4.31 -0.86 -3.45
N THR A 50 5.46 -0.63 -2.81
CA THR A 50 6.54 -1.62 -2.72
C THR A 50 7.54 -1.28 -1.62
N VAL A 51 8.43 -2.25 -1.29
CA VAL A 51 9.67 -2.01 -0.53
C VAL A 51 10.65 -1.28 -1.44
N ALA A 52 11.21 -0.16 -0.99
CA ALA A 52 12.14 0.67 -1.76
C ALA A 52 13.60 0.49 -1.34
N CYS A 53 13.87 0.29 -0.03
CA CYS A 53 15.22 0.11 0.49
C CYS A 53 15.21 -0.82 1.70
N THR A 54 16.31 -1.53 1.92
CA THR A 54 16.50 -2.45 3.06
C THR A 54 17.22 -1.80 4.24
N ASP A 55 18.11 -0.86 3.98
CA ASP A 55 18.87 -0.13 4.99
C ASP A 55 19.14 1.31 4.50
N PRO A 56 18.45 2.32 5.08
CA PRO A 56 17.36 2.20 6.03
C PRO A 56 16.13 1.47 5.47
N PRO A 57 15.21 0.95 6.32
CA PRO A 57 14.04 0.22 5.87
C PRO A 57 12.99 1.19 5.30
N ILE A 58 12.94 1.32 3.99
CA ILE A 58 12.03 2.26 3.30
C ILE A 58 10.98 1.52 2.50
N VAL A 59 9.72 1.92 2.68
CA VAL A 59 8.60 1.57 1.80
C VAL A 59 8.21 2.76 0.94
N GLN A 60 7.63 2.49 -0.24
CA GLN A 60 7.21 3.52 -1.18
C GLN A 60 5.77 3.27 -1.61
N PHE A 61 4.95 4.32 -1.57
CA PHE A 61 3.69 4.35 -2.29
C PHE A 61 3.60 5.58 -3.21
N THR A 62 2.72 5.53 -4.21
CA THR A 62 2.51 6.66 -5.12
C THR A 62 1.11 7.23 -4.96
N SER A 63 1.02 8.54 -4.72
CA SER A 63 -0.22 9.30 -4.80
C SER A 63 -0.41 9.80 -6.23
N VAL A 64 -1.51 9.40 -6.86
CA VAL A 64 -1.94 9.94 -8.16
C VAL A 64 -2.80 11.18 -7.90
N GLY A 65 -2.25 12.35 -8.23
CA GLY A 65 -2.82 13.63 -7.83
C GLY A 65 -2.49 14.03 -6.39
N ARG A 66 -2.89 15.26 -6.02
CA ARG A 66 -2.67 15.82 -4.68
C ARG A 66 -3.88 15.57 -3.78
N LYS A 67 -4.02 14.33 -3.31
CA LYS A 67 -5.08 13.89 -2.40
C LYS A 67 -4.76 14.16 -0.93
N ASP A 68 -5.71 13.92 -0.05
CA ASP A 68 -5.60 14.18 1.39
C ASP A 68 -4.43 13.45 2.02
N THR A 69 -4.22 12.17 1.70
CA THR A 69 -3.07 11.39 2.16
C THR A 69 -1.74 12.10 1.90
N LEU A 70 -1.52 12.58 0.66
CA LEU A 70 -0.28 13.29 0.31
C LEU A 70 -0.16 14.62 1.06
N ARG A 71 -1.25 15.40 1.15
CA ARG A 71 -1.25 16.67 1.89
C ARG A 71 -0.91 16.47 3.36
N ASN A 72 -1.50 15.45 3.98
CA ASN A 72 -1.28 15.12 5.37
C ASN A 72 0.16 14.66 5.63
N VAL A 73 0.69 13.76 4.81
CA VAL A 73 2.08 13.30 4.92
C VAL A 73 3.08 14.44 4.75
N GLU A 74 2.86 15.34 3.78
CA GLU A 74 3.72 16.52 3.60
C GLU A 74 3.64 17.50 4.77
N ALA A 75 2.49 17.58 5.44
CA ALA A 75 2.28 18.50 6.55
C ALA A 75 2.78 17.97 7.91
N THR A 76 2.60 16.66 8.15
CA THR A 76 2.90 16.04 9.45
C THR A 76 4.19 15.24 9.47
N GLY A 77 4.67 14.80 8.31
CA GLY A 77 5.85 13.95 8.20
C GLY A 77 5.62 12.50 8.63
N GLU A 78 4.37 12.08 8.88
CA GLU A 78 4.07 10.78 9.48
C GLU A 78 2.89 10.08 8.79
N PHE A 79 2.94 8.75 8.73
CA PHE A 79 1.86 7.91 8.24
C PHE A 79 2.00 6.46 8.71
N VAL A 80 0.93 5.67 8.59
CA VAL A 80 0.97 4.22 8.81
C VAL A 80 0.53 3.50 7.54
N VAL A 81 1.27 2.49 7.13
CA VAL A 81 0.85 1.53 6.10
C VAL A 81 0.23 0.33 6.80
N ASN A 82 -1.07 0.18 6.69
CA ASN A 82 -1.79 -1.00 7.15
C ASN A 82 -1.87 -2.02 6.00
N LEU A 83 -1.66 -3.29 6.28
CA LEU A 83 -1.94 -4.36 5.33
C LEU A 83 -3.45 -4.40 5.05
N ALA A 84 -3.82 -4.50 3.79
CA ALA A 84 -5.21 -4.57 3.34
C ALA A 84 -5.67 -6.05 3.29
N PRO A 85 -6.33 -6.57 4.35
CA PRO A 85 -6.69 -7.99 4.42
C PRO A 85 -7.99 -8.28 3.66
N GLU A 86 -8.13 -9.49 3.16
CA GLU A 86 -9.27 -9.92 2.33
C GLU A 86 -10.63 -9.75 3.02
N GLN A 87 -10.70 -9.98 4.34
CA GLN A 87 -11.96 -9.86 5.09
C GLN A 87 -12.51 -8.42 5.19
N LEU A 88 -11.71 -7.41 4.86
CA LEU A 88 -12.11 -6.00 4.86
C LEU A 88 -12.26 -5.43 3.44
N PHE A 89 -12.46 -6.30 2.44
CA PHE A 89 -12.49 -5.93 1.02
C PHE A 89 -13.43 -4.75 0.73
N GLU A 90 -14.66 -4.79 1.21
CA GLU A 90 -15.65 -3.75 0.97
C GLU A 90 -15.28 -2.42 1.63
N GLN A 91 -14.78 -2.49 2.89
CA GLN A 91 -14.32 -1.33 3.62
C GLN A 91 -13.09 -0.69 2.97
N ILE A 92 -12.12 -1.50 2.52
CA ILE A 92 -10.94 -1.00 1.80
C ILE A 92 -11.36 -0.27 0.54
N ASN A 93 -12.31 -0.83 -0.22
CA ASN A 93 -12.84 -0.18 -1.42
C ASN A 93 -13.59 1.11 -1.08
N ALA A 94 -14.40 1.11 -0.01
CA ALA A 94 -15.15 2.28 0.44
C ALA A 94 -14.25 3.45 0.87
N THR A 95 -13.08 3.17 1.48
CA THR A 95 -12.09 4.22 1.82
C THR A 95 -11.37 4.82 0.60
N GLY A 96 -11.64 4.34 -0.60
CA GLY A 96 -11.19 4.93 -1.86
C GLY A 96 -12.10 6.05 -2.40
N VAL A 97 -13.23 6.33 -1.74
CA VAL A 97 -14.16 7.40 -2.11
C VAL A 97 -13.56 8.76 -1.72
N ASP A 98 -13.75 9.76 -2.58
CA ASP A 98 -13.31 11.13 -2.30
C ASP A 98 -14.31 11.78 -1.32
N PHE A 99 -14.13 11.56 -0.01
CA PHE A 99 -14.91 12.23 1.04
C PHE A 99 -14.53 13.71 1.16
N PRO A 100 -15.42 14.56 1.70
CA PRO A 100 -15.07 15.93 2.05
C PRO A 100 -13.93 15.96 3.09
N ALA A 101 -13.01 16.92 2.99
CA ALA A 101 -11.79 16.99 3.80
C ALA A 101 -12.01 17.02 5.34
N HIS A 102 -13.21 17.37 5.80
CA HIS A 102 -13.58 17.36 7.22
C HIS A 102 -14.16 16.02 7.70
N GLN A 103 -14.31 15.04 6.82
CA GLN A 103 -14.87 13.72 7.13
C GLN A 103 -13.80 12.66 6.85
N GLY A 104 -13.18 12.14 7.91
CA GLY A 104 -12.21 11.06 7.79
C GLY A 104 -12.87 9.72 7.45
N GLU A 105 -12.19 8.91 6.65
CA GLU A 105 -12.69 7.61 6.16
C GLU A 105 -12.91 6.62 7.29
N PHE A 106 -12.11 6.66 8.37
CA PHE A 106 -12.32 5.82 9.55
C PHE A 106 -13.74 5.93 10.10
N ASP A 107 -14.20 7.17 10.28
CA ASP A 107 -15.53 7.45 10.83
C ASP A 107 -16.63 7.24 9.78
N ALA A 108 -16.38 7.65 8.53
CA ALA A 108 -17.34 7.53 7.43
C ALA A 108 -17.68 6.07 7.10
N VAL A 109 -16.70 5.17 7.19
CA VAL A 109 -16.84 3.73 6.84
C VAL A 109 -17.02 2.87 8.09
N GLY A 110 -16.85 3.42 9.30
CA GLY A 110 -16.97 2.69 10.56
C GLY A 110 -15.81 1.73 10.81
N ILE A 111 -14.58 2.15 10.49
CA ILE A 111 -13.38 1.36 10.70
C ILE A 111 -12.80 1.68 12.08
N GLU A 112 -12.62 0.64 12.89
CA GLU A 112 -12.01 0.78 14.20
C GLU A 112 -10.52 1.08 14.10
N ARG A 113 -10.06 2.02 14.92
CA ARG A 113 -8.66 2.46 14.97
C ARG A 113 -8.04 2.13 16.32
N GLU A 114 -6.74 1.84 16.32
CA GLU A 114 -5.93 1.72 17.51
C GLU A 114 -4.76 2.72 17.47
N PRO A 115 -4.24 3.16 18.63
CA PRO A 115 -3.12 4.11 18.65
C PRO A 115 -1.83 3.46 18.13
N SER A 116 -1.04 4.24 17.40
CA SER A 116 0.33 3.92 17.04
C SER A 116 1.27 4.10 18.24
N LEU A 117 2.47 3.49 18.17
CA LEU A 117 3.49 3.60 19.23
C LEU A 117 4.56 4.66 18.95
N ARG A 118 4.84 4.96 17.68
CA ARG A 118 5.94 5.83 17.27
C ARG A 118 5.50 7.06 16.47
N VAL A 119 4.31 7.04 15.89
CA VAL A 119 3.77 8.12 15.07
C VAL A 119 2.36 8.47 15.53
N ALA A 120 1.88 9.67 15.17
CA ALA A 120 0.55 10.12 15.58
C ALA A 120 -0.61 9.50 14.77
N PRO A 121 -0.51 9.23 13.46
CA PRO A 121 -1.59 8.59 12.71
C PRO A 121 -1.96 7.22 13.29
N PRO A 122 -3.27 6.89 13.41
CA PRO A 122 -3.72 5.63 14.00
C PRO A 122 -3.48 4.45 13.07
N ARG A 123 -3.43 3.24 13.64
CA ARG A 123 -3.50 1.97 12.92
C ARG A 123 -4.95 1.58 12.68
N VAL A 124 -5.18 0.72 11.70
CA VAL A 124 -6.45 -0.01 11.55
C VAL A 124 -6.43 -1.21 12.49
N ALA A 125 -7.31 -1.24 13.50
CA ALA A 125 -7.32 -2.28 14.53
C ALA A 125 -7.46 -3.71 13.96
N ALA A 126 -8.25 -3.89 12.91
CA ALA A 126 -8.45 -5.20 12.26
C ALA A 126 -7.36 -5.58 11.24
N SER A 127 -6.40 -4.69 10.90
CA SER A 127 -5.29 -5.02 10.03
C SER A 127 -4.29 -5.93 10.75
N PRO A 128 -3.83 -7.03 10.13
CA PRO A 128 -2.86 -7.92 10.76
C PRO A 128 -1.43 -7.35 10.79
N VAL A 129 -1.14 -6.31 10.01
CA VAL A 129 0.16 -5.65 9.97
C VAL A 129 -0.01 -4.15 9.86
N ALA A 130 0.72 -3.40 10.68
CA ALA A 130 0.85 -1.96 10.57
C ALA A 130 2.34 -1.56 10.58
N LEU A 131 2.76 -0.81 9.56
CA LEU A 131 4.10 -0.24 9.45
C LEU A 131 3.99 1.25 9.74
N GLU A 132 4.53 1.69 10.87
CA GLU A 132 4.58 3.10 11.25
C GLU A 132 5.78 3.76 10.58
N CYS A 133 5.54 4.84 9.87
CA CYS A 133 6.53 5.46 8.99
C CYS A 133 6.67 6.95 9.27
N THR A 134 7.91 7.43 9.20
CA THR A 134 8.22 8.85 9.04
C THR A 134 8.55 9.15 7.58
N LEU A 135 8.16 10.33 7.11
CA LEU A 135 8.44 10.74 5.74
C LEU A 135 9.94 10.88 5.52
N HIS A 136 10.51 10.06 4.64
CA HIS A 136 11.90 10.19 4.21
C HIS A 136 12.04 11.26 3.12
N SER A 137 11.27 11.15 2.05
CA SER A 137 11.26 12.13 0.95
C SER A 137 10.06 11.93 0.02
N THR A 138 9.82 12.92 -0.83
CA THR A 138 8.85 12.83 -1.92
C THR A 138 9.52 13.10 -3.26
N LEU A 139 9.07 12.43 -4.32
CA LEU A 139 9.51 12.68 -5.69
C LEU A 139 8.31 12.88 -6.61
N ARG A 140 8.15 14.09 -7.13
CA ARG A 140 7.09 14.39 -8.09
C ARG A 140 7.47 13.92 -9.50
N ILE A 141 6.59 13.14 -10.13
CA ILE A 141 6.73 12.66 -11.52
C ILE A 141 5.42 12.96 -12.26
N GLY A 142 5.40 14.02 -13.06
CA GLY A 142 4.18 14.44 -13.75
C GLY A 142 3.03 14.74 -12.80
N ALA A 143 1.92 14.02 -12.94
CA ALA A 143 0.73 14.16 -12.11
C ALA A 143 0.79 13.31 -10.82
N SER A 144 1.84 12.53 -10.63
CA SER A 144 2.01 11.62 -9.49
C SER A 144 3.14 12.07 -8.56
N THR A 145 3.05 11.67 -7.30
CA THR A 145 4.10 11.88 -6.30
C THR A 145 4.42 10.55 -5.62
N LEU A 146 5.67 10.11 -5.72
CA LEU A 146 6.18 9.00 -4.92
C LEU A 146 6.42 9.52 -3.51
N VAL A 147 5.93 8.78 -2.52
CA VAL A 147 6.16 9.03 -1.10
C VAL A 147 7.03 7.90 -0.57
N LEU A 148 8.22 8.24 -0.09
CA LEU A 148 9.14 7.31 0.54
C LEU A 148 9.07 7.50 2.05
N GLY A 149 8.76 6.43 2.78
CA GLY A 149 8.67 6.45 4.24
C GLY A 149 9.64 5.48 4.88
N GLU A 150 10.40 5.95 5.83
CA GLU A 150 11.23 5.10 6.68
C GLU A 150 10.35 4.41 7.71
N VAL A 151 10.39 3.09 7.76
CA VAL A 151 9.65 2.29 8.74
C VAL A 151 10.35 2.39 10.09
N VAL A 152 9.73 3.09 11.04
CA VAL A 152 10.27 3.30 12.40
C VAL A 152 9.70 2.31 13.41
N HIS A 153 8.61 1.61 13.06
CA HIS A 153 8.02 0.54 13.86
C HIS A 153 7.13 -0.37 13.00
N ALA A 154 7.13 -1.66 13.29
CA ALA A 154 6.24 -2.64 12.68
C ALA A 154 5.48 -3.40 13.76
N ALA A 155 4.15 -3.39 13.67
CA ALA A 155 3.27 -4.20 14.49
C ALA A 155 2.70 -5.33 13.64
N VAL A 156 2.84 -6.57 14.09
CA VAL A 156 2.33 -7.77 13.43
C VAL A 156 1.54 -8.58 14.44
N ARG A 157 0.32 -8.96 14.11
CA ARG A 157 -0.51 -9.78 14.97
C ARG A 157 0.13 -11.15 15.19
N GLU A 158 0.08 -11.65 16.41
CA GLU A 158 0.71 -12.93 16.79
C GLU A 158 0.09 -14.13 16.04
N ASP A 159 -1.23 -14.11 15.79
CA ASP A 159 -1.96 -15.17 15.12
C ASP A 159 -1.58 -15.39 13.64
N VAL A 160 -0.89 -14.42 13.03
CA VAL A 160 -0.40 -14.58 11.64
C VAL A 160 1.07 -15.00 11.58
N ILE A 161 1.75 -15.16 12.72
CA ILE A 161 3.14 -15.61 12.79
C ILE A 161 3.20 -17.13 12.88
N VAL A 162 4.03 -17.74 12.05
CA VAL A 162 4.37 -19.16 12.04
C VAL A 162 5.88 -19.28 12.02
N ASP A 163 6.46 -20.03 12.95
CA ASP A 163 7.92 -20.24 13.06
C ASP A 163 8.73 -18.94 13.06
N GLY A 164 8.19 -17.88 13.73
CA GLY A 164 8.83 -16.58 13.84
C GLY A 164 8.71 -15.69 12.60
N HIS A 165 7.92 -16.09 11.58
CA HIS A 165 7.74 -15.35 10.33
C HIS A 165 6.24 -15.14 10.01
N PRO A 166 5.83 -13.96 9.49
CA PRO A 166 4.47 -13.76 9.03
C PRO A 166 4.11 -14.71 7.88
N ASP A 167 3.08 -15.53 8.07
CA ASP A 167 2.62 -16.50 7.06
C ASP A 167 1.62 -15.87 6.10
N ILE A 168 1.90 -15.94 4.81
CA ILE A 168 1.08 -15.33 3.76
C ILE A 168 -0.36 -15.89 3.70
N ARG A 169 -0.55 -17.16 4.07
CA ARG A 169 -1.86 -17.82 4.09
C ARG A 169 -2.73 -17.34 5.25
N ARG A 170 -2.10 -16.80 6.31
CA ARG A 170 -2.77 -16.18 7.46
C ARG A 170 -2.95 -14.67 7.28
N LEU A 171 -2.00 -14.01 6.64
CA LEU A 171 -2.08 -12.58 6.30
C LEU A 171 -3.21 -12.27 5.32
N ARG A 172 -3.42 -13.13 4.31
CA ARG A 172 -4.46 -13.01 3.27
C ARG A 172 -4.59 -11.59 2.71
N PRO A 173 -3.50 -10.99 2.19
CA PRO A 173 -3.56 -9.64 1.65
C PRO A 173 -4.35 -9.60 0.33
N LEU A 174 -5.05 -8.49 0.12
CA LEU A 174 -5.63 -8.14 -1.17
C LEU A 174 -4.59 -7.50 -2.09
N SER A 175 -4.83 -7.63 -3.39
CA SER A 175 -4.09 -6.94 -4.44
C SER A 175 -5.04 -6.31 -5.46
N ARG A 176 -4.58 -5.24 -6.13
CA ARG A 176 -5.26 -4.66 -7.30
C ARG A 176 -4.73 -5.31 -8.56
N LEU A 177 -5.66 -5.61 -9.45
CA LEU A 177 -5.39 -6.10 -10.81
C LEU A 177 -5.75 -5.03 -11.85
N GLY A 178 -6.17 -5.44 -13.05
CA GLY A 178 -6.64 -4.50 -14.06
C GLY A 178 -8.06 -4.00 -13.78
N ARG A 179 -8.42 -2.83 -14.32
CA ARG A 179 -9.78 -2.26 -14.21
C ARG A 179 -10.27 -2.22 -12.76
N ASP A 180 -11.43 -2.81 -12.50
CA ASP A 180 -12.04 -2.91 -11.16
C ASP A 180 -11.75 -4.25 -10.47
N GLU A 181 -10.80 -5.02 -11.02
CA GLU A 181 -10.47 -6.36 -10.54
C GLU A 181 -9.54 -6.29 -9.31
N TRP A 182 -9.78 -7.23 -8.39
CA TRP A 182 -9.01 -7.46 -7.20
C TRP A 182 -8.57 -8.92 -7.14
N GLY A 183 -7.47 -9.20 -6.47
CA GLY A 183 -6.97 -10.55 -6.27
C GLY A 183 -6.72 -10.84 -4.80
N ALA A 184 -7.04 -12.06 -4.39
CA ALA A 184 -6.60 -12.65 -3.14
C ALA A 184 -5.35 -13.52 -3.38
N VAL A 185 -4.73 -13.99 -2.29
CA VAL A 185 -3.63 -14.95 -2.38
C VAL A 185 -4.17 -16.30 -2.87
N GLY A 186 -3.68 -16.73 -4.01
CA GLY A 186 -3.98 -18.05 -4.60
C GLY A 186 -3.02 -19.12 -4.12
N GLU A 187 -2.60 -20.02 -5.04
CA GLU A 187 -1.62 -21.07 -4.75
C GLU A 187 -0.26 -20.46 -4.37
N VAL A 188 0.28 -20.89 -3.24
CA VAL A 188 1.62 -20.51 -2.78
C VAL A 188 2.60 -21.64 -3.06
N ARG A 189 3.66 -21.35 -3.78
CA ARG A 189 4.72 -22.30 -4.13
C ARG A 189 6.03 -21.87 -3.52
N ASP A 190 6.75 -22.81 -2.93
CA ASP A 190 8.04 -22.60 -2.34
C ASP A 190 9.14 -23.12 -3.28
N LEU A 191 10.05 -22.25 -3.67
CA LEU A 191 11.21 -22.60 -4.46
C LEU A 191 12.42 -21.80 -3.98
N ALA A 192 13.44 -22.49 -3.47
CA ALA A 192 14.67 -21.86 -3.04
C ALA A 192 15.44 -21.25 -4.23
N ARG A 193 16.01 -20.06 -4.04
CA ARG A 193 16.90 -19.45 -5.03
C ARG A 193 18.15 -20.34 -5.21
N ILE A 194 18.44 -20.69 -6.44
CA ILE A 194 19.65 -21.46 -6.79
C ILE A 194 20.86 -20.51 -6.74
N PRO A 195 21.89 -20.74 -5.89
CA PRO A 195 23.14 -20.00 -5.92
C PRO A 195 23.90 -20.32 -7.22
N TYR A 196 24.67 -19.36 -7.74
CA TYR A 196 25.44 -19.57 -8.98
C TYR A 196 26.37 -20.80 -8.94
N ARG A 197 27.00 -21.07 -7.78
CA ARG A 197 27.87 -22.25 -7.57
C ARG A 197 27.15 -23.60 -7.77
N ASP A 198 25.82 -23.62 -7.59
CA ASP A 198 25.00 -24.81 -7.68
C ASP A 198 24.25 -24.88 -9.05
N TRP A 199 24.52 -23.91 -9.93
CA TRP A 199 23.95 -23.89 -11.28
C TRP A 199 24.67 -24.90 -12.15
N PRO A 200 23.98 -25.89 -12.78
CA PRO A 200 24.64 -26.89 -13.60
C PRO A 200 25.38 -26.21 -14.76
N PRO A 201 26.64 -26.62 -15.06
CA PRO A 201 27.34 -26.12 -16.24
C PRO A 201 26.56 -26.54 -17.49
N SER A 202 26.46 -25.61 -18.45
CA SER A 202 25.86 -25.83 -19.78
C SER A 202 26.62 -26.84 -20.60
#